data_474e860828b912c5bc00fa599f600baa
#
_entry.id   474e860828b912c5bc00fa599f600baa
#
_cell.length_a   1.000
_cell.length_b   1.000
_cell.length_c   1.000
_cell.angle_alpha   90.00
_cell.angle_beta   90.00
_cell.angle_gamma   90.00
#
_symmetry.space_group_name_H-M   'P 1'
#
loop_
_entity.id
_entity.type
_entity.pdbx_description
1 polymer ?
#
loop_
_entity_poly.entity_id
_entity_poly.type
_entity_poly.pdbx_seq_one_letter_code
_entity_poly.pdbx_strand_id
1 'polypeptide(L)'
;MNKEIERKFAVKYLPENLNVESIVHIKQAFIYRDKLTLIRIRDIKESYPKDKQIYIYTLKTKGDIEYNNNYDVAKKYEIENEIDKELFDKLIKNKISNIIEKTRIKIPIENNLKVEIDIYYDYLEGLLTAEIEFPNEELANKFQKPAWLGKELGYKKLSNRKLAEMTKDEWQKEVTKEMIENNNIIIKQLKDNCNIK
;
A
#
# COMPACT_ATOMS: atom_id res chain seq x y z
N MET A 1 18.92 10.62 -0.62
CA MET A 1 17.52 11.06 -0.44
C MET A 1 16.67 10.28 -1.41
N ASN A 2 15.79 9.42 -0.92
CA ASN A 2 15.00 8.55 -1.79
C ASN A 2 13.72 9.26 -2.22
N LYS A 3 13.54 9.42 -3.53
CA LYS A 3 12.30 9.86 -4.17
C LYS A 3 11.42 8.64 -4.32
N GLU A 4 10.25 8.61 -3.68
CA GLU A 4 9.25 7.56 -3.93
C GLU A 4 8.51 7.87 -5.23
N ILE A 5 8.63 6.96 -6.18
CA ILE A 5 7.89 6.99 -7.45
C ILE A 5 7.08 5.71 -7.50
N GLU A 6 5.76 5.81 -7.33
CA GLU A 6 4.88 4.65 -7.30
C GLU A 6 3.69 4.82 -8.25
N ARG A 7 3.24 3.71 -8.81
CA ARG A 7 2.00 3.64 -9.59
C ARG A 7 1.09 2.58 -8.97
N LYS A 8 -0.20 2.89 -8.91
CA LYS A 8 -1.23 2.05 -8.28
C LYS A 8 -2.23 1.55 -9.31
N PHE A 9 -2.58 0.27 -9.21
CA PHE A 9 -3.46 -0.40 -10.15
C PHE A 9 -4.56 -1.20 -9.44
N ALA A 10 -5.68 -1.39 -10.11
CA ALA A 10 -6.61 -2.46 -9.79
C ALA A 10 -5.99 -3.82 -10.17
N VAL A 11 -6.41 -4.88 -9.53
CA VAL A 11 -6.09 -6.26 -9.95
C VAL A 11 -7.24 -6.77 -10.79
N LYS A 12 -6.96 -7.26 -12.02
CA LYS A 12 -7.97 -7.75 -12.94
C LYS A 12 -8.23 -9.25 -12.77
N TYR A 13 -7.18 -10.02 -12.61
CA TYR A 13 -7.17 -11.46 -12.32
C TYR A 13 -5.81 -11.84 -11.76
N LEU A 14 -5.64 -13.06 -11.24
CA LEU A 14 -4.33 -13.54 -10.79
C LEU A 14 -3.65 -14.34 -11.92
N PRO A 15 -2.33 -14.22 -12.09
CA PRO A 15 -1.58 -15.08 -12.98
C PRO A 15 -1.64 -16.54 -12.50
N GLU A 16 -1.58 -17.49 -13.42
CA GLU A 16 -1.62 -18.94 -13.10
C GLU A 16 -0.50 -19.36 -12.16
N ASN A 17 0.70 -18.80 -12.33
CA ASN A 17 1.86 -19.05 -11.49
C ASN A 17 2.18 -17.80 -10.67
N LEU A 18 1.67 -17.75 -9.45
CA LEU A 18 1.94 -16.65 -8.53
C LEU A 18 3.25 -16.91 -7.77
N ASN A 19 4.34 -16.27 -8.23
CA ASN A 19 5.62 -16.34 -7.53
C ASN A 19 5.64 -15.34 -6.35
N VAL A 20 5.31 -15.81 -5.14
CA VAL A 20 5.26 -14.96 -3.95
C VAL A 20 6.65 -14.85 -3.32
N GLU A 21 7.17 -13.64 -3.20
CA GLU A 21 8.44 -13.35 -2.51
C GLU A 21 8.23 -13.20 -1.00
N SER A 22 7.20 -12.45 -0.59
CA SER A 22 6.91 -12.27 0.84
C SER A 22 5.44 -11.97 1.09
N ILE A 23 5.00 -12.26 2.31
CA ILE A 23 3.67 -11.94 2.82
C ILE A 23 3.85 -11.24 4.16
N VAL A 24 3.34 -10.02 4.26
CA VAL A 24 3.41 -9.23 5.49
C VAL A 24 2.04 -8.70 5.88
N HIS A 25 1.70 -8.84 7.16
CA HIS A 25 0.53 -8.22 7.74
C HIS A 25 0.92 -6.88 8.37
N ILE A 26 0.19 -5.82 8.04
CA ILE A 26 0.52 -4.45 8.41
C ILE A 26 -0.67 -3.81 9.12
N LYS A 27 -0.44 -3.35 10.35
CA LYS A 27 -1.33 -2.41 11.04
C LYS A 27 -0.65 -1.05 11.10
N GLN A 28 -1.27 -0.03 10.54
CA GLN A 28 -0.69 1.31 10.51
C GLN A 28 -1.68 2.39 10.95
N ALA A 29 -1.15 3.42 11.57
CA ALA A 29 -1.90 4.63 11.89
C ALA A 29 -1.01 5.87 11.76
N PHE A 30 -1.67 7.02 11.59
CA PHE A 30 -1.01 8.32 11.63
C PHE A 30 -1.17 8.93 13.02
N ILE A 31 -0.08 9.48 13.57
CA ILE A 31 -0.04 10.07 14.91
C ILE A 31 0.23 11.57 14.89
N TYR A 32 0.67 12.09 13.74
CA TYR A 32 0.84 13.52 13.50
C TYR A 32 0.68 13.86 12.03
N ARG A 33 0.10 15.03 11.75
CA ARG A 33 0.01 15.58 10.39
C ARG A 33 -0.15 17.09 10.42
N ASP A 34 0.61 17.74 9.56
CA ASP A 34 0.39 19.13 9.15
C ASP A 34 0.49 19.29 7.62
N LYS A 35 0.71 20.52 7.15
CA LYS A 35 0.83 20.80 5.70
C LYS A 35 2.07 20.15 5.06
N LEU A 36 3.15 20.01 5.82
CA LEU A 36 4.46 19.55 5.35
C LEU A 36 4.84 18.17 5.86
N THR A 37 4.41 17.83 7.08
CA THR A 37 4.89 16.67 7.82
C THR A 37 3.78 15.65 8.06
N LEU A 38 4.14 14.39 7.96
CA LEU A 38 3.29 13.26 8.29
C LEU A 38 4.09 12.25 9.10
N ILE A 39 3.56 11.83 10.25
CA ILE A 39 4.16 10.78 11.05
C ILE A 39 3.24 9.56 11.08
N ARG A 40 3.81 8.42 10.69
CA ARG A 40 3.14 7.12 10.62
C ARG A 40 3.86 6.15 11.54
N ILE A 41 3.09 5.30 12.19
CA ILE A 41 3.59 4.11 12.89
C ILE A 41 3.02 2.85 12.27
N ARG A 42 3.81 1.78 12.25
CA ARG A 42 3.43 0.49 11.67
C ARG A 42 3.85 -0.64 12.59
N ASP A 43 2.95 -1.58 12.80
CA ASP A 43 3.23 -2.93 13.25
C ASP A 43 3.24 -3.82 12.00
N ILE A 44 4.36 -4.45 11.71
CA ILE A 44 4.61 -5.25 10.52
C ILE A 44 4.97 -6.66 10.97
N LYS A 45 4.10 -7.61 10.67
CA LYS A 45 4.32 -9.02 10.91
C LYS A 45 4.51 -9.74 9.57
N GLU A 46 5.72 -10.16 9.29
CA GLU A 46 6.04 -11.03 8.16
C GLU A 46 5.65 -12.47 8.52
N SER A 47 4.91 -13.13 7.64
CA SER A 47 4.52 -14.54 7.79
C SER A 47 5.19 -15.46 6.77
N TYR A 48 5.81 -14.89 5.72
CA TYR A 48 6.58 -15.58 4.70
C TYR A 48 7.63 -14.62 4.09
N PRO A 49 8.88 -15.03 3.86
CA PRO A 49 9.45 -16.36 4.09
C PRO A 49 9.85 -16.64 5.54
N LYS A 50 9.84 -15.64 6.40
CA LYS A 50 10.24 -15.76 7.81
C LYS A 50 9.16 -15.17 8.72
N ASP A 51 8.93 -15.81 9.86
CA ASP A 51 8.09 -15.21 10.92
C ASP A 51 8.93 -14.15 11.66
N LYS A 52 8.63 -12.89 11.40
CA LYS A 52 9.29 -11.73 12.02
C LYS A 52 8.28 -10.62 12.27
N GLN A 53 8.34 -10.00 13.45
CA GLN A 53 7.54 -8.82 13.78
C GLN A 53 8.45 -7.65 14.13
N ILE A 54 8.17 -6.50 13.54
CA ILE A 54 8.87 -5.23 13.78
C ILE A 54 7.89 -4.08 13.89
N TYR A 55 8.30 -3.04 14.61
CA TYR A 55 7.52 -1.81 14.74
C TYR A 55 8.32 -0.66 14.13
N ILE A 56 7.70 0.08 13.23
CA ILE A 56 8.36 1.14 12.46
C ILE A 56 7.70 2.49 12.73
N TYR A 57 8.52 3.47 13.07
CA TYR A 57 8.19 4.88 13.05
C TYR A 57 8.68 5.48 11.73
N THR A 58 7.80 6.20 11.04
CA THR A 58 8.11 6.86 9.77
C THR A 58 7.79 8.33 9.85
N LEU A 59 8.78 9.18 9.59
CA LEU A 59 8.60 10.62 9.36
C LEU A 59 8.65 10.87 7.85
N LYS A 60 7.59 11.43 7.29
CA LYS A 60 7.56 11.89 5.89
C LYS A 60 7.40 13.39 5.85
N THR A 61 8.22 14.06 5.03
CA THR A 61 8.02 15.49 4.74
C THR A 61 7.68 15.65 3.26
N LYS A 62 6.84 16.64 2.95
CA LYS A 62 6.65 17.03 1.56
C LYS A 62 7.89 17.79 1.09
N GLY A 63 8.45 17.33 -0.03
CA GLY A 63 9.31 18.13 -0.87
C GLY A 63 8.51 18.85 -1.95
N ASP A 64 9.19 19.38 -2.94
CA ASP A 64 8.57 20.06 -4.07
C ASP A 64 7.70 19.10 -4.88
N ILE A 65 6.56 19.60 -5.36
CA ILE A 65 5.69 18.86 -6.27
C ILE A 65 6.11 19.23 -7.70
N GLU A 66 6.66 18.29 -8.42
CA GLU A 66 6.85 18.41 -9.86
C GLU A 66 5.59 17.88 -10.57
N TYR A 67 4.92 18.75 -11.29
CA TYR A 67 3.79 18.36 -12.14
C TYR A 67 4.34 17.84 -13.47
N ASN A 68 4.12 16.58 -13.76
CA ASN A 68 4.40 16.02 -15.07
C ASN A 68 3.08 15.77 -15.79
N ASN A 69 3.04 15.95 -17.12
CA ASN A 69 1.81 15.88 -17.93
C ASN A 69 1.09 14.52 -17.85
N ASN A 70 1.77 13.46 -17.36
CA ASN A 70 1.23 12.09 -17.33
C ASN A 70 0.95 11.55 -15.93
N TYR A 71 1.55 12.12 -14.86
CA TYR A 71 1.33 11.73 -13.46
C TYR A 71 1.97 12.76 -12.51
N ASP A 72 1.44 12.85 -11.29
CA ASP A 72 1.98 13.75 -10.26
C ASP A 72 3.12 13.05 -9.52
N VAL A 73 4.33 13.57 -9.61
CA VAL A 73 5.48 13.13 -8.81
C VAL A 73 5.60 14.04 -7.60
N ALA A 74 5.34 13.50 -6.43
CA ALA A 74 5.61 14.19 -5.17
C ALA A 74 7.00 13.79 -4.66
N LYS A 75 7.92 14.73 -4.57
CA LYS A 75 9.17 14.55 -3.82
C LYS A 75 8.81 14.49 -2.35
N LYS A 76 9.18 13.41 -1.67
CA LYS A 76 9.00 13.24 -0.23
C LYS A 76 10.34 12.81 0.36
N TYR A 77 10.65 13.37 1.50
CA TYR A 77 11.76 12.87 2.31
C TYR A 77 11.18 11.93 3.35
N GLU A 78 11.73 10.76 3.46
CA GLU A 78 11.30 9.74 4.39
C GLU A 78 12.46 9.30 5.29
N ILE A 79 12.18 9.26 6.59
CA ILE A 79 13.07 8.67 7.59
C ILE A 79 12.27 7.57 8.29
N GLU A 80 12.81 6.36 8.26
CA GLU A 80 12.24 5.22 8.95
C GLU A 80 13.20 4.71 10.02
N ASN A 81 12.66 4.42 11.20
CA ASN A 81 13.40 3.80 12.30
C ASN A 81 12.56 2.69 12.92
N GLU A 82 13.22 1.59 13.24
CA GLU A 82 12.63 0.55 14.08
C GLU A 82 12.50 1.08 15.52
N ILE A 83 11.37 0.83 16.14
CA ILE A 83 11.07 1.17 17.53
C ILE A 83 10.68 -0.09 18.30
N ASP A 84 10.77 -0.07 19.62
CA ASP A 84 10.28 -1.18 20.42
C ASP A 84 8.76 -1.19 20.55
N LYS A 85 8.22 -2.34 20.98
CA LYS A 85 6.78 -2.53 21.16
C LYS A 85 6.18 -1.58 22.18
N GLU A 86 6.91 -1.29 23.25
CA GLU A 86 6.41 -0.42 24.34
C GLU A 86 6.15 1.00 23.81
N LEU A 87 7.10 1.53 23.03
CA LEU A 87 6.95 2.83 22.40
C LEU A 87 5.82 2.83 21.37
N PHE A 88 5.73 1.78 20.54
CA PHE A 88 4.61 1.62 19.59
C PHE A 88 3.26 1.65 20.32
N ASP A 89 3.10 0.88 21.40
CA ASP A 89 1.86 0.79 22.20
C ASP A 89 1.49 2.15 22.84
N LYS A 90 2.47 2.98 23.18
CA LYS A 90 2.23 4.36 23.64
C LYS A 90 1.80 5.28 22.51
N LEU A 91 2.47 5.21 21.37
CA LEU A 91 2.21 6.08 20.23
C LEU A 91 0.85 5.80 19.57
N ILE A 92 0.44 4.54 19.44
CA ILE A 92 -0.83 4.17 18.78
C ILE A 92 -2.06 4.72 19.52
N LYS A 93 -1.95 4.96 20.83
CA LYS A 93 -3.01 5.58 21.65
C LYS A 93 -3.28 7.03 21.22
N ASN A 94 -2.28 7.69 20.65
CA ASN A 94 -2.36 9.09 20.19
C ASN A 94 -2.64 9.18 18.68
N LYS A 95 -3.16 8.12 18.05
CA LYS A 95 -3.50 8.15 16.64
C LYS A 95 -4.56 9.20 16.31
N ILE A 96 -4.38 9.88 15.20
CA ILE A 96 -5.27 10.91 14.66
C ILE A 96 -6.06 10.42 13.44
N SER A 97 -5.99 9.11 13.15
CA SER A 97 -6.62 8.48 11.97
C SER A 97 -7.23 7.14 12.35
N ASN A 98 -8.04 6.56 11.44
CA ASN A 98 -8.38 5.16 11.52
C ASN A 98 -7.11 4.30 11.37
N ILE A 99 -7.13 3.11 11.97
CA ILE A 99 -6.09 2.11 11.74
C ILE A 99 -6.37 1.47 10.38
N ILE A 100 -5.38 1.45 9.49
CA ILE A 100 -5.42 0.63 8.29
C ILE A 100 -4.79 -0.70 8.62
N GLU A 101 -5.56 -1.76 8.43
CA GLU A 101 -5.09 -3.13 8.53
C GLU A 101 -5.11 -3.77 7.14
N LYS A 102 -3.99 -4.39 6.74
CA LYS A 102 -3.85 -5.01 5.43
C LYS A 102 -2.82 -6.12 5.42
N THR A 103 -2.99 -7.07 4.51
CA THR A 103 -1.94 -8.01 4.13
C THR A 103 -1.35 -7.60 2.80
N ARG A 104 -0.04 -7.46 2.76
CA ARG A 104 0.75 -7.16 1.56
C ARG A 104 1.46 -8.40 1.06
N ILE A 105 1.24 -8.72 -0.20
CA ILE A 105 1.86 -9.83 -0.92
C ILE A 105 2.79 -9.22 -1.96
N LYS A 106 4.11 -9.54 -1.89
CA LYS A 106 5.10 -9.07 -2.86
C LYS A 106 5.33 -10.13 -3.93
N ILE A 107 5.24 -9.71 -5.18
CA ILE A 107 5.38 -10.56 -6.36
C ILE A 107 6.45 -9.93 -7.26
N PRO A 108 7.62 -10.59 -7.43
CA PRO A 108 8.62 -10.15 -8.38
C PRO A 108 8.07 -10.17 -9.81
N ILE A 109 8.43 -9.15 -10.58
CA ILE A 109 8.16 -9.06 -12.02
C ILE A 109 9.44 -8.70 -12.76
N GLU A 110 9.35 -8.56 -14.07
CA GLU A 110 10.49 -8.17 -14.91
C GLU A 110 11.13 -6.84 -14.48
N ASN A 111 12.37 -6.61 -14.93
CA ASN A 111 13.17 -5.40 -14.65
C ASN A 111 13.47 -5.18 -13.16
N ASN A 112 13.54 -6.24 -12.36
CA ASN A 112 13.79 -6.19 -10.93
C ASN A 112 12.75 -5.34 -10.16
N LEU A 113 11.54 -5.23 -10.72
CA LEU A 113 10.40 -4.59 -10.09
C LEU A 113 9.58 -5.61 -9.29
N LYS A 114 8.75 -5.10 -8.40
CA LYS A 114 7.82 -5.91 -7.60
C LYS A 114 6.44 -5.29 -7.63
N VAL A 115 5.43 -6.16 -7.73
CA VAL A 115 4.05 -5.77 -7.48
C VAL A 115 3.74 -6.06 -6.03
N GLU A 116 3.26 -5.07 -5.30
CA GLU A 116 2.79 -5.18 -3.94
C GLU A 116 1.25 -5.19 -3.96
N ILE A 117 0.65 -6.37 -3.78
CA ILE A 117 -0.81 -6.51 -3.67
C ILE A 117 -1.21 -6.29 -2.23
N ASP A 118 -2.05 -5.31 -1.96
CA ASP A 118 -2.62 -5.00 -0.64
C ASP A 118 -4.07 -5.48 -0.56
N ILE A 119 -4.32 -6.45 0.33
CA ILE A 119 -5.65 -6.89 0.75
C ILE A 119 -6.00 -6.12 2.02
N TYR A 120 -7.05 -5.32 2.00
CA TYR A 120 -7.46 -4.51 3.14
C TYR A 120 -8.54 -5.20 3.98
N TYR A 121 -8.60 -4.85 5.28
CA TYR A 121 -9.51 -5.43 6.26
C TYR A 121 -10.38 -4.36 6.94
N ASP A 122 -11.26 -4.80 7.84
CA ASP A 122 -12.18 -3.97 8.62
C ASP A 122 -13.06 -3.05 7.74
N TYR A 123 -13.05 -1.75 8.01
CA TYR A 123 -13.85 -0.78 7.25
C TYR A 123 -13.45 -0.66 5.78
N LEU A 124 -12.26 -1.16 5.40
CA LEU A 124 -11.76 -1.23 4.02
C LEU A 124 -11.94 -2.61 3.37
N GLU A 125 -12.67 -3.52 4.01
CA GLU A 125 -12.92 -4.86 3.48
C GLU A 125 -13.54 -4.81 2.08
N GLY A 126 -12.98 -5.61 1.16
CA GLY A 126 -13.32 -5.61 -0.26
C GLY A 126 -12.46 -4.68 -1.11
N LEU A 127 -11.60 -3.85 -0.50
CA LEU A 127 -10.60 -3.10 -1.23
C LEU A 127 -9.37 -3.99 -1.49
N LEU A 128 -8.93 -3.99 -2.75
CA LEU A 128 -7.71 -4.65 -3.23
C LEU A 128 -6.99 -3.70 -4.17
N THR A 129 -5.72 -3.46 -3.92
CA THR A 129 -4.88 -2.62 -4.79
C THR A 129 -3.54 -3.28 -5.07
N ALA A 130 -2.93 -2.94 -6.18
CA ALA A 130 -1.57 -3.32 -6.52
C ALA A 130 -0.71 -2.06 -6.68
N GLU A 131 0.43 -2.02 -6.02
CA GLU A 131 1.40 -0.91 -6.09
C GLU A 131 2.69 -1.40 -6.71
N ILE A 132 3.34 -0.55 -7.50
CA ILE A 132 4.68 -0.78 -8.03
C ILE A 132 5.50 0.46 -7.75
N GLU A 133 6.63 0.28 -7.06
CA GLU A 133 7.62 1.32 -6.82
C GLU A 133 8.71 1.28 -7.88
N PHE A 134 9.10 2.46 -8.37
CA PHE A 134 10.09 2.61 -9.45
C PHE A 134 11.32 3.36 -8.94
N PRO A 135 12.53 2.93 -9.36
CA PRO A 135 13.77 3.60 -8.97
C PRO A 135 13.92 4.99 -9.60
N ASN A 136 13.23 5.24 -10.71
CA ASN A 136 13.26 6.54 -11.41
C ASN A 136 12.02 6.74 -12.30
N GLU A 137 11.80 7.98 -12.72
CA GLU A 137 10.65 8.37 -13.55
C GLU A 137 10.70 7.78 -14.97
N GLU A 138 11.89 7.60 -15.52
CA GLU A 138 12.05 7.04 -16.86
C GLU A 138 11.49 5.61 -16.92
N LEU A 139 11.81 4.79 -15.91
CA LEU A 139 11.31 3.44 -15.83
C LEU A 139 9.79 3.43 -15.54
N ALA A 140 9.31 4.31 -14.69
CA ALA A 140 7.88 4.46 -14.42
C ALA A 140 7.08 4.84 -15.68
N ASN A 141 7.63 5.74 -16.51
CA ASN A 141 7.02 6.18 -17.76
C ASN A 141 6.98 5.11 -18.84
N LYS A 142 8.06 4.33 -18.97
CA LYS A 142 8.20 3.26 -19.98
C LYS A 142 7.54 1.96 -19.56
N PHE A 143 7.11 1.86 -18.31
CA PHE A 143 6.58 0.62 -17.75
C PHE A 143 5.30 0.16 -18.46
N GLN A 144 5.36 -1.04 -19.01
CA GLN A 144 4.22 -1.76 -19.56
C GLN A 144 3.68 -2.71 -18.48
N LYS A 145 2.49 -2.41 -17.99
CA LYS A 145 1.90 -3.23 -16.92
C LYS A 145 1.57 -4.65 -17.42
N PRO A 146 1.79 -5.66 -16.57
CA PRO A 146 1.31 -7.02 -16.85
C PRO A 146 -0.19 -7.05 -17.15
N ALA A 147 -0.64 -7.98 -18.00
CA ALA A 147 -2.04 -8.09 -18.43
C ALA A 147 -3.03 -8.33 -17.29
N TRP A 148 -2.57 -8.92 -16.18
CA TRP A 148 -3.36 -9.19 -14.98
C TRP A 148 -3.59 -7.96 -14.09
N LEU A 149 -2.85 -6.86 -14.30
CA LEU A 149 -3.14 -5.57 -13.69
C LEU A 149 -4.20 -4.83 -14.50
N GLY A 150 -5.20 -4.36 -13.81
CA GLY A 150 -6.33 -3.63 -14.37
C GLY A 150 -6.05 -2.14 -14.60
N LYS A 151 -7.08 -1.32 -14.41
CA LYS A 151 -7.02 0.13 -14.55
C LYS A 151 -6.04 0.73 -13.54
N GLU A 152 -5.30 1.75 -13.97
CA GLU A 152 -4.51 2.57 -13.07
C GLU A 152 -5.43 3.40 -12.16
N LEU A 153 -5.17 3.33 -10.86
CA LEU A 153 -5.94 4.03 -9.85
C LEU A 153 -5.22 5.34 -9.52
N GLY A 154 -5.99 6.42 -9.44
CA GLY A 154 -5.43 7.71 -9.11
C GLY A 154 -4.78 7.69 -7.72
N TYR A 155 -3.47 7.96 -7.67
CA TYR A 155 -2.66 7.97 -6.44
C TYR A 155 -3.30 8.77 -5.29
N LYS A 156 -3.91 9.93 -5.62
CA LYS A 156 -4.48 10.83 -4.60
C LYS A 156 -5.73 10.27 -3.92
N LYS A 157 -6.51 9.43 -4.62
CA LYS A 157 -7.84 8.98 -4.16
C LYS A 157 -7.76 7.83 -3.17
N LEU A 158 -6.90 6.84 -3.43
CA LEU A 158 -6.77 5.61 -2.64
C LEU A 158 -5.40 5.49 -1.96
N SER A 159 -4.76 6.63 -1.64
CA SER A 159 -3.54 6.60 -0.83
C SER A 159 -3.86 6.17 0.60
N ASN A 160 -2.94 5.47 1.27
CA ASN A 160 -3.14 5.04 2.66
C ASN A 160 -3.52 6.20 3.59
N ARG A 161 -3.00 7.42 3.33
CA ARG A 161 -3.38 8.62 4.07
C ARG A 161 -4.86 8.96 3.88
N LYS A 162 -5.34 8.94 2.64
CA LYS A 162 -6.75 9.23 2.34
C LYS A 162 -7.66 8.15 2.91
N LEU A 163 -7.31 6.88 2.70
CA LEU A 163 -8.06 5.75 3.24
C LEU A 163 -8.20 5.82 4.76
N ALA A 164 -7.15 6.23 5.48
CA ALA A 164 -7.18 6.37 6.93
C ALA A 164 -8.11 7.49 7.44
N GLU A 165 -8.53 8.40 6.57
CA GLU A 165 -9.47 9.50 6.88
C GLU A 165 -10.91 9.20 6.43
N MET A 166 -11.11 8.17 5.59
CA MET A 166 -12.41 7.83 4.99
C MET A 166 -13.23 6.90 5.89
N THR A 167 -14.54 7.04 5.76
CA THR A 167 -15.49 6.03 6.18
C THR A 167 -15.63 4.94 5.10
N LYS A 168 -16.34 3.85 5.43
CA LYS A 168 -16.64 2.78 4.46
C LYS A 168 -17.36 3.32 3.23
N ASP A 169 -18.37 4.14 3.41
CA ASP A 169 -19.19 4.68 2.32
C ASP A 169 -18.41 5.66 1.42
N GLU A 170 -17.41 6.35 1.97
CA GLU A 170 -16.61 7.30 1.20
C GLU A 170 -15.65 6.59 0.27
N TRP A 171 -14.89 5.58 0.72
CA TRP A 171 -13.97 4.89 -0.18
C TRP A 171 -14.71 4.03 -1.22
N GLN A 172 -15.88 3.49 -0.88
CA GLN A 172 -16.69 2.71 -1.83
C GLN A 172 -17.22 3.55 -3.00
N LYS A 173 -17.32 4.88 -2.86
CA LYS A 173 -17.64 5.78 -3.97
C LYS A 173 -16.48 6.00 -4.95
N GLU A 174 -15.25 5.72 -4.53
CA GLU A 174 -14.05 5.84 -5.38
C GLU A 174 -13.81 4.62 -6.27
N VAL A 175 -14.56 3.53 -6.05
CA VAL A 175 -14.48 2.27 -6.80
C VAL A 175 -15.88 1.87 -7.29
N THR A 176 -15.95 1.07 -8.36
CA THR A 176 -17.25 0.57 -8.85
C THR A 176 -17.69 -0.68 -8.08
N LYS A 177 -18.99 -0.98 -8.08
CA LYS A 177 -19.51 -2.23 -7.50
C LYS A 177 -18.88 -3.46 -8.17
N GLU A 178 -18.75 -3.44 -9.50
CA GLU A 178 -18.10 -4.48 -10.27
C GLU A 178 -16.65 -4.71 -9.82
N MET A 179 -15.91 -3.62 -9.53
CA MET A 179 -14.55 -3.72 -9.00
C MET A 179 -14.52 -4.39 -7.63
N ILE A 180 -15.46 -4.07 -6.73
CA ILE A 180 -15.55 -4.70 -5.42
C ILE A 180 -15.89 -6.19 -5.54
N GLU A 181 -16.83 -6.55 -6.40
CA GLU A 181 -17.21 -7.95 -6.65
C GLU A 181 -16.03 -8.76 -7.20
N ASN A 182 -15.31 -8.21 -8.19
CA ASN A 182 -14.09 -8.82 -8.72
C ASN A 182 -13.00 -8.95 -7.66
N ASN A 183 -12.79 -7.92 -6.86
CA ASN A 183 -11.82 -7.93 -5.75
C ASN A 183 -12.11 -9.07 -4.76
N ASN A 184 -13.38 -9.29 -4.40
CA ASN A 184 -13.76 -10.34 -3.45
C ASN A 184 -13.42 -11.74 -3.98
N ILE A 185 -13.57 -11.98 -5.28
CA ILE A 185 -13.16 -13.23 -5.94
C ILE A 185 -11.64 -13.39 -5.84
N ILE A 186 -10.88 -12.34 -6.19
CA ILE A 186 -9.41 -12.36 -6.19
C ILE A 186 -8.87 -12.49 -4.76
N ILE A 187 -9.45 -11.78 -3.79
CA ILE A 187 -9.07 -11.88 -2.37
C ILE A 187 -9.22 -13.31 -1.87
N LYS A 188 -10.34 -13.98 -2.21
CA LYS A 188 -10.52 -15.39 -1.86
C LYS A 188 -9.43 -16.27 -2.46
N GLN A 189 -9.15 -16.12 -3.75
CA GLN A 189 -8.08 -16.86 -4.43
C GLN A 189 -6.70 -16.62 -3.79
N LEU A 190 -6.37 -15.36 -3.45
CA LEU A 190 -5.11 -15.01 -2.77
C LEU A 190 -5.02 -15.64 -1.39
N LYS A 191 -6.10 -15.61 -0.60
CA LYS A 191 -6.15 -16.24 0.72
C LYS A 191 -5.93 -17.75 0.63
N ASP A 192 -6.61 -18.41 -0.31
CA ASP A 192 -6.49 -19.85 -0.52
C ASP A 192 -5.07 -20.23 -1.00
N ASN A 193 -4.54 -19.53 -2.00
CA ASN A 193 -3.22 -19.83 -2.60
C ASN A 193 -2.04 -19.52 -1.65
N CYS A 194 -2.19 -18.53 -0.78
CA CYS A 194 -1.12 -18.06 0.10
C CYS A 194 -1.32 -18.49 1.57
N ASN A 195 -2.34 -19.29 1.90
CA ASN A 195 -2.70 -19.69 3.27
C ASN A 195 -2.86 -18.50 4.22
N ILE A 196 -3.43 -17.39 3.74
CA ILE A 196 -3.71 -16.19 4.53
C ILE A 196 -5.04 -16.39 5.28
N LYS A 197 -4.97 -16.28 6.61
CA LYS A 197 -6.15 -16.40 7.50
C LYS A 197 -6.93 -15.10 7.57
#